data_eab8c1fe0992a8991bd4c2251433e1ac
#
_entry.id   eab8c1fe0992a8991bd4c2251433e1ac
#
_cell.length_a   1.000
_cell.length_b   1.000
_cell.length_c   1.000
_cell.angle_alpha   90.00
_cell.angle_beta   90.00
_cell.angle_gamma   90.00
#
_symmetry.space_group_name_H-M   'P 1'
#
loop_
_entity.id
_entity.type
_entity.pdbx_description
1 polymer ?
#
loop_
_entity_poly.entity_id
_entity_poly.type
_entity_poly.pdbx_seq_one_letter_code
_entity_poly.pdbx_strand_id
1 'polypeptide(L)'
;TDVIVAGAVDFPEGKLSLEEKMAEFSRYSEKGFAEIDYTLNQQAIERRDFSAIELEMKTIADFCRENDIRDKAIVEMCKLDGDLAAKKEICQIANRAKPAFLKTSTGRSFGGAKLEDVKLMRQMLTADICIKAAGGIHNYEEAKAFIDAGADALGASAGIAIAEGEPK
;
A
#
# COMPACT_ATOMS: atom_id res chain seq x y z
N THR A 1 1.89 16.25 18.69
CA THR A 1 2.06 15.46 17.44
C THR A 1 0.69 15.23 16.88
N ASP A 2 0.40 15.75 15.70
CA ASP A 2 -0.91 15.57 15.07
C ASP A 2 -0.99 14.13 14.52
N VAL A 3 -1.95 13.36 15.05
CA VAL A 3 -2.21 12.00 14.59
C VAL A 3 -3.25 12.07 13.47
N ILE A 4 -2.90 11.54 12.29
CA ILE A 4 -3.83 11.41 11.18
C ILE A 4 -4.55 10.06 11.31
N VAL A 5 -5.89 10.10 11.33
CA VAL A 5 -6.71 8.89 11.29
C VAL A 5 -6.93 8.50 9.83
N ALA A 6 -6.50 7.30 9.46
CA ALA A 6 -6.68 6.76 8.11
C ALA A 6 -7.90 5.84 8.05
N GLY A 7 -8.67 5.96 6.96
CA GLY A 7 -9.72 5.00 6.61
C GLY A 7 -9.12 3.70 6.03
N ALA A 8 -9.94 2.65 5.95
CA ALA A 8 -9.58 1.42 5.28
C ALA A 8 -10.76 0.89 4.45
N VAL A 9 -10.53 0.64 3.16
CA VAL A 9 -11.52 0.13 2.21
C VAL A 9 -11.16 -1.29 1.79
N ASP A 10 -12.15 -2.18 1.81
CA ASP A 10 -11.99 -3.60 1.40
C ASP A 10 -10.81 -4.31 2.08
N PHE A 11 -10.57 -3.98 3.33
CA PHE A 11 -9.43 -4.47 4.09
C PHE A 11 -9.83 -5.57 5.09
N PRO A 12 -9.13 -6.70 5.13
CA PRO A 12 -7.93 -7.07 4.34
C PRO A 12 -8.22 -7.85 3.05
N GLU A 13 -9.46 -8.18 2.73
CA GLU A 13 -9.81 -9.22 1.78
C GLU A 13 -9.59 -8.85 0.30
N GLY A 14 -9.81 -7.61 -0.11
CA GLY A 14 -9.70 -7.19 -1.51
C GLY A 14 -10.68 -7.91 -2.44
N LYS A 15 -11.97 -7.97 -2.06
CA LYS A 15 -13.00 -8.73 -2.78
C LYS A 15 -14.11 -7.89 -3.41
N LEU A 16 -14.24 -6.65 -2.95
CA LEU A 16 -15.27 -5.74 -3.45
C LEU A 16 -15.02 -5.37 -4.93
N SER A 17 -16.09 -5.12 -5.64
CA SER A 17 -16.01 -4.52 -6.96
C SER A 17 -15.46 -3.09 -6.89
N LEU A 18 -14.99 -2.56 -8.01
CA LEU A 18 -14.53 -1.18 -8.10
C LEU A 18 -15.65 -0.20 -7.72
N GLU A 19 -16.88 -0.45 -8.15
CA GLU A 19 -18.05 0.38 -7.82
C GLU A 19 -18.31 0.43 -6.31
N GLU A 20 -18.28 -0.73 -5.63
CA GLU A 20 -18.44 -0.80 -4.18
C GLU A 20 -17.33 -0.07 -3.43
N LYS A 21 -16.07 -0.23 -3.87
CA LYS A 21 -14.94 0.53 -3.30
C LYS A 21 -15.12 2.03 -3.49
N MET A 22 -15.51 2.49 -4.68
CA MET A 22 -15.73 3.90 -4.94
C MET A 22 -16.84 4.49 -4.07
N ALA A 23 -17.91 3.73 -3.80
CA ALA A 23 -18.95 4.15 -2.87
C ALA A 23 -18.41 4.31 -1.43
N GLU A 24 -17.48 3.45 -1.01
CA GLU A 24 -16.81 3.60 0.29
C GLU A 24 -15.85 4.80 0.31
N PHE A 25 -15.06 5.00 -0.74
CA PHE A 25 -14.19 6.17 -0.86
C PHE A 25 -14.97 7.48 -0.77
N SER A 26 -16.11 7.57 -1.46
CA SER A 26 -16.99 8.74 -1.38
C SER A 26 -17.47 9.01 0.06
N ARG A 27 -17.90 7.96 0.77
CA ARG A 27 -18.31 8.08 2.19
C ARG A 27 -17.18 8.53 3.12
N TYR A 28 -15.94 8.08 2.89
CA TYR A 28 -14.79 8.53 3.67
C TYR A 28 -14.40 9.97 3.33
N SER A 29 -14.47 10.36 2.05
CA SER A 29 -14.25 11.73 1.59
C SER A 29 -15.23 12.70 2.25
N GLU A 30 -16.54 12.39 2.27
CA GLU A 30 -17.58 13.19 2.93
C GLU A 30 -17.35 13.35 4.44
N LYS A 31 -16.67 12.38 5.08
CA LYS A 31 -16.29 12.43 6.49
C LYS A 31 -14.96 13.14 6.75
N GLY A 32 -14.29 13.63 5.72
CA GLY A 32 -13.04 14.39 5.83
C GLY A 32 -11.80 13.54 6.13
N PHE A 33 -11.77 12.26 5.73
CA PHE A 33 -10.56 11.45 5.86
C PHE A 33 -9.49 11.92 4.86
N ALA A 34 -8.32 12.27 5.37
CA ALA A 34 -7.19 12.71 4.55
C ALA A 34 -6.32 11.56 4.04
N GLU A 35 -6.46 10.35 4.62
CA GLU A 35 -5.71 9.17 4.21
C GLU A 35 -6.63 7.94 4.19
N ILE A 36 -6.52 7.11 3.14
CA ILE A 36 -7.29 5.88 2.99
C ILE A 36 -6.40 4.76 2.45
N ASP A 37 -6.25 3.69 3.22
CA ASP A 37 -5.64 2.44 2.76
C ASP A 37 -6.73 1.60 2.05
N TYR A 38 -6.41 0.94 0.93
CA TYR A 38 -7.33 0.01 0.29
C TYR A 38 -6.61 -1.22 -0.25
N THR A 39 -7.29 -2.36 -0.22
CA THR A 39 -6.74 -3.60 -0.76
C THR A 39 -7.17 -3.75 -2.22
N LEU A 40 -6.20 -3.84 -3.14
CA LEU A 40 -6.47 -4.13 -4.55
C LEU A 40 -7.22 -5.45 -4.70
N ASN A 41 -7.99 -5.59 -5.76
CA ASN A 41 -8.74 -6.81 -6.03
C ASN A 41 -7.80 -8.02 -6.07
N GLN A 42 -7.92 -8.90 -5.07
CA GLN A 42 -6.99 -10.00 -4.88
C GLN A 42 -7.16 -11.12 -5.90
N GLN A 43 -8.35 -11.27 -6.51
CA GLN A 43 -8.52 -12.20 -7.64
C GLN A 43 -7.79 -11.69 -8.89
N ALA A 44 -7.81 -10.38 -9.15
CA ALA A 44 -7.06 -9.78 -10.24
C ALA A 44 -5.55 -9.95 -10.04
N ILE A 45 -5.05 -9.75 -8.81
CA ILE A 45 -3.65 -10.01 -8.45
C ILE A 45 -3.27 -11.48 -8.72
N GLU A 46 -4.08 -12.44 -8.24
CA GLU A 46 -3.82 -13.87 -8.41
C GLU A 46 -3.83 -14.31 -9.88
N ARG A 47 -4.71 -13.72 -10.69
CA ARG A 47 -4.84 -14.03 -12.12
C ARG A 47 -3.89 -13.23 -13.02
N ARG A 48 -3.12 -12.29 -12.47
CA ARG A 48 -2.29 -11.33 -13.23
C ARG A 48 -3.13 -10.51 -14.23
N ASP A 49 -4.36 -10.18 -13.85
CA ASP A 49 -5.20 -9.29 -14.65
C ASP A 49 -4.74 -7.83 -14.47
N PHE A 50 -3.62 -7.53 -15.12
CA PHE A 50 -2.97 -6.23 -15.00
C PHE A 50 -3.86 -5.08 -15.51
N SER A 51 -4.75 -5.35 -16.45
CA SER A 51 -5.69 -4.34 -16.96
C SER A 51 -6.73 -3.96 -15.89
N ALA A 52 -7.27 -4.93 -15.18
CA ALA A 52 -8.20 -4.70 -14.07
C ALA A 52 -7.50 -3.99 -12.89
N ILE A 53 -6.26 -4.38 -12.56
CA ILE A 53 -5.46 -3.75 -11.51
C ILE A 53 -5.15 -2.29 -11.85
N GLU A 54 -4.78 -2.00 -13.10
CA GLU A 54 -4.50 -0.63 -13.54
C GLU A 54 -5.75 0.25 -13.51
N LEU A 55 -6.88 -0.27 -14.01
CA LEU A 55 -8.15 0.45 -13.97
C LEU A 55 -8.55 0.79 -12.54
N GLU A 56 -8.48 -0.17 -11.63
CA GLU A 56 -8.82 0.04 -10.21
C GLU A 56 -7.91 1.07 -9.57
N MET A 57 -6.60 0.89 -9.67
CA MET A 57 -5.61 1.77 -9.05
C MET A 57 -5.74 3.20 -9.60
N LYS A 58 -5.88 3.34 -10.93
CA LYS A 58 -6.01 4.64 -11.57
C LYS A 58 -7.30 5.36 -11.18
N THR A 59 -8.43 4.66 -11.18
CA THR A 59 -9.74 5.26 -10.82
C THR A 59 -9.71 5.78 -9.39
N ILE A 60 -9.18 5.01 -8.46
CA ILE A 60 -9.09 5.40 -7.05
C ILE A 60 -8.09 6.56 -6.88
N ALA A 61 -6.92 6.48 -7.48
CA ALA A 61 -5.91 7.52 -7.38
C ALA A 61 -6.38 8.86 -7.98
N ASP A 62 -7.10 8.83 -9.11
CA ASP A 62 -7.68 10.04 -9.71
C ASP A 62 -8.70 10.68 -8.77
N PHE A 63 -9.65 9.89 -8.23
CA PHE A 63 -10.63 10.36 -7.26
C PHE A 63 -9.96 10.96 -6.00
N CYS A 64 -8.95 10.30 -5.48
CA CYS A 64 -8.26 10.74 -4.26
C CYS A 64 -7.52 12.07 -4.48
N ARG A 65 -6.87 12.25 -5.63
CA ARG A 65 -6.24 13.53 -5.99
C ARG A 65 -7.23 14.68 -6.10
N GLU A 66 -8.41 14.43 -6.68
CA GLU A 66 -9.47 15.43 -6.81
C GLU A 66 -10.09 15.83 -5.45
N ASN A 67 -9.95 14.99 -4.42
CA ASN A 67 -10.52 15.20 -3.09
C ASN A 67 -9.46 15.42 -2.00
N ASP A 68 -8.18 15.69 -2.35
CA ASP A 68 -7.07 15.90 -1.42
C ASP A 68 -6.85 14.73 -0.44
N ILE A 69 -7.10 13.50 -0.89
CA ILE A 69 -6.90 12.26 -0.12
C ILE A 69 -5.60 11.58 -0.55
N ARG A 70 -4.81 11.13 0.41
CA ARG A 70 -3.65 10.27 0.14
C ARG A 70 -4.08 8.81 0.17
N ASP A 71 -4.20 8.21 -0.99
CA ASP A 71 -4.54 6.80 -1.14
C ASP A 71 -3.33 5.89 -0.92
N LYS A 72 -3.57 4.68 -0.40
CA LYS A 72 -2.51 3.68 -0.19
C LYS A 72 -2.96 2.35 -0.75
N ALA A 73 -2.49 2.03 -1.97
CA ALA A 73 -2.82 0.83 -2.70
C ALA A 73 -2.07 -0.40 -2.15
N ILE A 74 -2.77 -1.33 -1.52
CA ILE A 74 -2.20 -2.55 -0.95
C ILE A 74 -2.19 -3.66 -1.99
N VAL A 75 -1.00 -4.13 -2.35
CA VAL A 75 -0.80 -5.14 -3.39
C VAL A 75 -0.93 -6.57 -2.87
N GLU A 76 -0.47 -6.88 -1.65
CA GLU A 76 -0.13 -8.22 -1.14
C GLU A 76 1.00 -8.85 -1.96
N MET A 77 2.16 -8.21 -1.95
CA MET A 77 3.34 -8.61 -2.75
C MET A 77 3.76 -10.07 -2.56
N CYS A 78 3.50 -10.66 -1.38
CA CYS A 78 3.79 -12.06 -1.11
C CYS A 78 3.00 -13.05 -2.00
N LYS A 79 1.84 -12.65 -2.54
CA LYS A 79 1.10 -13.44 -3.53
C LYS A 79 1.78 -13.51 -4.91
N LEU A 80 2.75 -12.66 -5.13
CA LEU A 80 3.57 -12.58 -6.34
C LEU A 80 4.97 -13.18 -6.12
N ASP A 81 5.19 -13.90 -5.02
CA ASP A 81 6.49 -14.51 -4.74
C ASP A 81 6.88 -15.52 -5.84
N GLY A 82 8.15 -15.43 -6.27
CA GLY A 82 8.65 -16.19 -7.41
C GLY A 82 8.32 -15.59 -8.78
N ASP A 83 7.47 -14.55 -8.86
CA ASP A 83 7.07 -13.90 -10.11
C ASP A 83 7.57 -12.44 -10.15
N LEU A 84 8.88 -12.30 -10.40
CA LEU A 84 9.53 -10.98 -10.48
C LEU A 84 8.94 -10.11 -11.61
N ALA A 85 8.49 -10.73 -12.70
CA ALA A 85 7.90 -10.01 -13.82
C ALA A 85 6.57 -9.34 -13.40
N ALA A 86 5.72 -10.09 -12.68
CA ALA A 86 4.48 -9.53 -12.14
C ALA A 86 4.74 -8.41 -11.12
N LYS A 87 5.71 -8.59 -10.22
CA LYS A 87 6.09 -7.52 -9.26
C LYS A 87 6.54 -6.24 -9.97
N LYS A 88 7.33 -6.37 -11.05
CA LYS A 88 7.75 -5.22 -11.87
C LYS A 88 6.57 -4.56 -12.59
N GLU A 89 5.66 -5.36 -13.16
CA GLU A 89 4.48 -4.81 -13.85
C GLU A 89 3.58 -4.03 -12.88
N ILE A 90 3.39 -4.50 -11.66
CA ILE A 90 2.66 -3.74 -10.62
C ILE A 90 3.30 -2.37 -10.37
N CYS A 91 4.63 -2.30 -10.29
CA CYS A 91 5.32 -1.01 -10.14
C CYS A 91 5.12 -0.09 -11.37
N GLN A 92 5.12 -0.65 -12.58
CA GLN A 92 4.86 0.11 -13.80
C GLN A 92 3.40 0.61 -13.85
N ILE A 93 2.44 -0.20 -13.43
CA ILE A 93 1.05 0.22 -13.26
C ILE A 93 0.95 1.38 -12.28
N ALA A 94 1.61 1.28 -11.11
CA ALA A 94 1.64 2.35 -10.14
C ALA A 94 2.23 3.65 -10.73
N ASN A 95 3.28 3.55 -11.54
CA ASN A 95 3.85 4.71 -12.23
C ASN A 95 2.87 5.37 -13.22
N ARG A 96 1.96 4.61 -13.83
CA ARG A 96 0.92 5.15 -14.72
C ARG A 96 -0.30 5.68 -13.96
N ALA A 97 -0.71 4.96 -12.92
CA ALA A 97 -1.89 5.28 -12.10
C ALA A 97 -1.64 6.42 -11.11
N LYS A 98 -0.40 6.54 -10.60
CA LYS A 98 0.01 7.58 -9.66
C LYS A 98 -0.75 7.57 -8.33
N PRO A 99 -0.85 6.44 -7.60
CA PRO A 99 -1.33 6.46 -6.23
C PRO A 99 -0.37 7.27 -5.35
N ALA A 100 -0.85 7.84 -4.25
CA ALA A 100 0.04 8.51 -3.30
C ALA A 100 1.02 7.52 -2.64
N PHE A 101 0.55 6.29 -2.37
CA PHE A 101 1.41 5.21 -1.86
C PHE A 101 1.13 3.89 -2.59
N LEU A 102 2.22 3.14 -2.85
CA LEU A 102 2.14 1.70 -3.05
C LEU A 102 2.52 1.00 -1.74
N LYS A 103 1.63 0.12 -1.22
CA LYS A 103 1.82 -0.58 0.05
C LYS A 103 2.04 -2.07 -0.20
N THR A 104 3.03 -2.64 0.49
CA THR A 104 3.45 -4.03 0.26
C THR A 104 2.37 -5.05 0.60
N SER A 105 1.74 -4.92 1.76
CA SER A 105 0.87 -5.96 2.33
C SER A 105 -0.15 -5.41 3.32
N THR A 106 -1.19 -6.21 3.57
CA THR A 106 -2.13 -5.94 4.66
C THR A 106 -1.53 -6.21 6.04
N GLY A 107 -0.57 -7.14 6.12
CA GLY A 107 -0.04 -7.65 7.39
C GLY A 107 -1.04 -8.54 8.15
N ARG A 108 -2.14 -8.96 7.51
CA ARG A 108 -3.25 -9.70 8.14
C ARG A 108 -3.49 -11.09 7.57
N SER A 109 -3.00 -11.41 6.36
CA SER A 109 -3.43 -12.63 5.68
C SER A 109 -2.31 -13.57 5.28
N PHE A 110 -1.45 -13.19 4.34
CA PHE A 110 -0.53 -14.14 3.68
C PHE A 110 0.92 -14.01 4.11
N GLY A 111 1.34 -12.84 4.46
CA GLY A 111 2.70 -12.55 4.83
C GLY A 111 2.87 -11.07 5.13
N GLY A 112 4.10 -10.67 5.44
CA GLY A 112 4.47 -9.29 5.72
C GLY A 112 5.30 -8.69 4.59
N ALA A 113 5.79 -7.48 4.85
CA ALA A 113 6.77 -6.82 3.98
C ALA A 113 8.07 -7.63 3.91
N LYS A 114 8.71 -7.59 2.76
CA LYS A 114 10.04 -8.14 2.52
C LYS A 114 10.97 -7.04 2.04
N LEU A 115 12.20 -7.04 2.52
CA LEU A 115 13.21 -6.03 2.15
C LEU A 115 13.48 -6.02 0.64
N GLU A 116 13.52 -7.19 0.01
CA GLU A 116 13.70 -7.31 -1.43
C GLU A 116 12.57 -6.66 -2.23
N ASP A 117 11.32 -6.75 -1.74
CA ASP A 117 10.18 -6.11 -2.39
C ASP A 117 10.24 -4.59 -2.27
N VAL A 118 10.59 -4.07 -1.09
CA VAL A 118 10.74 -2.62 -0.90
C VAL A 118 11.88 -2.06 -1.75
N LYS A 119 13.01 -2.76 -1.82
CA LYS A 119 14.13 -2.38 -2.71
C LYS A 119 13.73 -2.37 -4.18
N LEU A 120 12.99 -3.40 -4.63
CA LEU A 120 12.45 -3.46 -5.99
C LEU A 120 11.50 -2.29 -6.26
N MET A 121 10.55 -2.05 -5.36
CA MET A 121 9.60 -0.95 -5.47
C MET A 121 10.35 0.39 -5.57
N ARG A 122 11.35 0.64 -4.72
CA ARG A 122 12.11 1.90 -4.77
C ARG A 122 12.91 2.07 -6.04
N GLN A 123 13.43 0.98 -6.62
CA GLN A 123 14.13 1.01 -7.90
C GLN A 123 13.22 1.28 -9.09
N MET A 124 11.98 0.82 -9.01
CA MET A 124 11.03 0.85 -10.14
C MET A 124 10.09 2.04 -10.11
N LEU A 125 9.71 2.51 -8.92
CA LEU A 125 8.74 3.59 -8.74
C LEU A 125 9.39 4.96 -8.97
N THR A 126 8.62 5.87 -9.57
CA THR A 126 8.99 7.29 -9.63
C THR A 126 8.99 7.90 -8.23
N ALA A 127 9.77 8.99 -8.04
CA ALA A 127 10.01 9.58 -6.71
C ALA A 127 8.77 10.21 -6.07
N ASP A 128 7.73 10.47 -6.85
CA ASP A 128 6.45 11.02 -6.39
C ASP A 128 5.52 9.98 -5.76
N ILE A 129 5.83 8.68 -5.89
CA ILE A 129 5.06 7.60 -5.26
C ILE A 129 5.79 7.14 -4.01
N CYS A 130 5.13 7.28 -2.85
CA CYS A 130 5.65 6.80 -1.58
C CYS A 130 5.46 5.29 -1.43
N ILE A 131 6.34 4.66 -0.63
CA ILE A 131 6.28 3.23 -0.31
C ILE A 131 5.87 3.06 1.15
N LYS A 132 4.84 2.24 1.42
CA LYS A 132 4.50 1.82 2.77
C LYS A 132 4.81 0.33 2.95
N ALA A 133 5.78 0.00 3.80
CA ALA A 133 6.06 -1.38 4.19
C ALA A 133 5.18 -1.76 5.39
N ALA A 134 4.47 -2.89 5.32
CA ALA A 134 3.55 -3.30 6.37
C ALA A 134 3.56 -4.81 6.62
N GLY A 135 3.40 -5.20 7.90
CA GLY A 135 3.37 -6.58 8.37
C GLY A 135 4.76 -7.17 8.65
N GLY A 136 4.89 -7.84 9.79
CA GLY A 136 6.14 -8.48 10.19
C GLY A 136 7.22 -7.51 10.70
N ILE A 137 6.85 -6.32 11.16
CA ILE A 137 7.78 -5.31 11.70
C ILE A 137 7.54 -5.20 13.20
N HIS A 138 8.50 -5.62 14.02
CA HIS A 138 8.31 -5.82 15.45
C HIS A 138 9.23 -4.97 16.34
N ASN A 139 10.37 -4.51 15.82
CA ASN A 139 11.39 -3.79 16.57
C ASN A 139 12.02 -2.67 15.72
N TYR A 140 12.87 -1.86 16.38
CA TYR A 140 13.54 -0.73 15.75
C TYR A 140 14.46 -1.14 14.59
N GLU A 141 15.23 -2.21 14.75
CA GLU A 141 16.19 -2.67 13.76
C GLU A 141 15.49 -3.11 12.46
N GLU A 142 14.38 -3.85 12.58
CA GLU A 142 13.55 -4.22 11.44
C GLU A 142 12.92 -2.99 10.78
N ALA A 143 12.37 -2.07 11.57
CA ALA A 143 11.79 -0.82 11.09
C ALA A 143 12.84 0.00 10.32
N LYS A 144 14.03 0.18 10.92
CA LYS A 144 15.15 0.90 10.29
C LYS A 144 15.58 0.24 8.98
N ALA A 145 15.65 -1.09 8.93
CA ALA A 145 16.03 -1.80 7.70
C ALA A 145 15.05 -1.53 6.55
N PHE A 146 13.75 -1.41 6.81
CA PHE A 146 12.76 -1.06 5.79
C PHE A 146 12.88 0.41 5.33
N ILE A 147 13.14 1.32 6.25
CA ILE A 147 13.41 2.74 5.90
C ILE A 147 14.68 2.85 5.06
N ASP A 148 15.76 2.19 5.47
CA ASP A 148 17.04 2.16 4.72
C ASP A 148 16.88 1.50 3.34
N ALA A 149 15.91 0.58 3.18
CA ALA A 149 15.57 -0.04 1.91
C ALA A 149 14.74 0.88 0.99
N GLY A 150 14.23 2.01 1.49
CA GLY A 150 13.51 3.02 0.73
C GLY A 150 12.01 3.11 1.02
N ALA A 151 11.53 2.57 2.15
CA ALA A 151 10.17 2.80 2.61
C ALA A 151 10.02 4.21 3.20
N ASP A 152 8.95 4.91 2.83
CA ASP A 152 8.59 6.23 3.34
C ASP A 152 7.70 6.16 4.58
N ALA A 153 7.01 5.03 4.76
CA ALA A 153 6.12 4.79 5.90
C ALA A 153 6.11 3.30 6.27
N LEU A 154 5.81 3.03 7.53
CA LEU A 154 5.69 1.69 8.07
C LEU A 154 4.27 1.43 8.60
N GLY A 155 3.80 0.19 8.45
CA GLY A 155 2.58 -0.31 9.05
C GLY A 155 2.91 -1.42 10.06
N ALA A 156 2.87 -1.11 11.34
CA ALA A 156 3.20 -2.04 12.41
C ALA A 156 2.21 -1.91 13.57
N SER A 157 1.88 -3.03 14.22
CA SER A 157 1.14 -3.03 15.48
C SER A 157 2.03 -2.73 16.70
N ALA A 158 3.35 -2.87 16.53
CA ALA A 158 4.37 -2.65 17.57
C ALA A 158 4.95 -1.22 17.57
N GLY A 159 4.21 -0.22 17.07
CA GLY A 159 4.73 1.14 16.86
C GLY A 159 5.39 1.79 18.08
N ILE A 160 4.85 1.57 19.29
CA ILE A 160 5.43 2.08 20.56
C ILE A 160 6.79 1.41 20.82
N ALA A 161 6.86 0.09 20.74
CA ALA A 161 8.10 -0.65 20.98
C ALA A 161 9.19 -0.30 19.95
N ILE A 162 8.79 -0.05 18.70
CA ILE A 162 9.69 0.42 17.64
C ILE A 162 10.28 1.80 18.01
N ALA A 163 9.43 2.74 18.42
CA ALA A 163 9.86 4.10 18.76
C ALA A 163 10.74 4.12 20.03
N GLU A 164 10.42 3.30 21.05
CA GLU A 164 11.20 3.17 22.29
C GLU A 164 12.54 2.46 22.09
N GLY A 165 12.66 1.62 21.07
CA GLY A 165 13.88 0.90 20.71
C GLY A 165 14.93 1.75 19.99
N GLU A 166 14.63 3.01 19.65
CA GLU A 166 15.61 3.91 19.03
C GLU A 166 16.77 4.20 19.98
N PRO A 167 18.04 3.95 19.57
CA PRO A 167 19.20 4.30 20.37
C PRO A 167 19.24 5.81 20.65
N LYS A 168 19.37 6.17 21.93
CA LYS A 168 19.46 7.56 22.41
C LYS A 168 20.81 8.15 22.10
#